data_2092f83b13a9906d97fdb312487efadf
#
_entry.id   2092f83b13a9906d97fdb312487efadf
#
_cell.length_a   1.000
_cell.length_b   1.000
_cell.length_c   1.000
_cell.angle_alpha   90.00
_cell.angle_beta   90.00
_cell.angle_gamma   90.00
#
_symmetry.space_group_name_H-M   'P 1'
#
loop_
_entity.id
_entity.type
_entity.pdbx_description
1 polymer ?
#
loop_
_entity_poly.entity_id
_entity_poly.type
_entity_poly.pdbx_seq_one_letter_code
_entity_poly.pdbx_strand_id
1 'polypeptide(L)'
;MLAPKNTGLISVEDYLKAELISEVKHELIEGVVYAMAECSANHQRISVNVLSKFANHLENNPCEPFGSVLKLKINSNFFYPDVMVDCLFDNATPYFTETPTIIVEVLSKSTHRKDKTLKFMS
;
A
#
# COMPACT_ATOMS: atom_id res chain seq x y z
N MET A 1 19.58 5.84 0.34
CA MET A 1 18.72 5.48 -0.68
C MET A 1 19.08 4.15 -1.26
N LEU A 2 18.21 3.57 -1.92
CA LEU A 2 18.19 2.16 -2.08
C LEU A 2 18.35 1.65 -3.48
N ALA A 3 18.42 2.51 -4.45
CA ALA A 3 18.52 2.07 -5.83
C ALA A 3 19.81 1.29 -6.03
N PRO A 4 19.73 0.07 -6.52
CA PRO A 4 20.92 -0.69 -6.83
C PRO A 4 21.69 -0.01 -7.94
N LYS A 5 22.99 0.04 -7.79
CA LYS A 5 23.79 0.80 -8.73
C LYS A 5 24.04 0.07 -10.03
N ASN A 6 24.13 -1.26 -9.97
CA ASN A 6 24.55 -2.00 -11.13
C ASN A 6 23.40 -2.52 -11.97
N THR A 7 22.35 -2.97 -11.33
CA THR A 7 21.23 -3.58 -12.04
C THR A 7 20.03 -2.70 -12.13
N GLY A 8 19.96 -1.67 -11.30
CA GLY A 8 18.76 -0.84 -11.17
C GLY A 8 17.63 -1.54 -10.47
N LEU A 9 17.86 -2.76 -9.96
CA LEU A 9 16.83 -3.54 -9.31
C LEU A 9 17.19 -3.79 -7.85
N ILE A 10 16.15 -3.86 -7.02
CA ILE A 10 16.32 -4.12 -5.60
C ILE A 10 15.54 -5.37 -5.23
N SER A 11 16.10 -6.18 -4.33
CA SER A 11 15.41 -7.38 -3.89
C SER A 11 14.28 -7.03 -2.92
N VAL A 12 13.31 -7.94 -2.81
CA VAL A 12 12.22 -7.80 -1.85
C VAL A 12 12.78 -7.63 -0.43
N GLU A 13 13.76 -8.45 -0.09
CA GLU A 13 14.35 -8.42 1.25
C GLU A 13 14.97 -7.07 1.56
N ASP A 14 15.75 -6.53 0.63
CA ASP A 14 16.39 -5.23 0.84
C ASP A 14 15.37 -4.11 0.90
N TYR A 15 14.33 -4.18 0.05
CA TYR A 15 13.26 -3.20 0.08
C TYR A 15 12.56 -3.19 1.45
N LEU A 16 12.20 -4.35 1.96
CA LEU A 16 11.47 -4.41 3.23
C LEU A 16 12.31 -3.90 4.38
N LYS A 17 13.61 -4.22 4.40
CA LYS A 17 14.51 -3.71 5.43
C LYS A 17 14.60 -2.19 5.40
N ALA A 18 14.76 -1.64 4.22
CA ALA A 18 14.91 -0.21 4.07
C ALA A 18 13.61 0.53 4.38
N GLU A 19 12.49 -0.07 4.01
CA GLU A 19 11.19 0.57 4.22
C GLU A 19 10.85 0.70 5.71
N LEU A 20 11.35 -0.21 6.54
CA LEU A 20 11.10 -0.16 7.99
C LEU A 20 11.66 1.11 8.64
N ILE A 21 12.74 1.67 8.08
CA ILE A 21 13.39 2.84 8.66
C ILE A 21 13.22 4.09 7.81
N SER A 22 12.50 4.01 6.70
CA SER A 22 12.32 5.15 5.81
C SER A 22 11.22 6.06 6.33
N GLU A 23 11.46 7.37 6.24
CA GLU A 23 10.45 8.36 6.59
C GLU A 23 9.47 8.61 5.44
N VAL A 24 9.80 8.13 4.25
CA VAL A 24 8.97 8.28 3.07
C VAL A 24 8.56 6.89 2.60
N LYS A 25 7.28 6.74 2.25
CA LYS A 25 6.81 5.47 1.72
C LYS A 25 7.27 5.28 0.28
N HIS A 26 7.63 4.06 -0.05
CA HIS A 26 8.03 3.69 -1.41
C HIS A 26 7.26 2.46 -1.85
N GLU A 27 6.87 2.44 -3.11
CA GLU A 27 6.34 1.24 -3.72
C GLU A 27 7.48 0.53 -4.45
N LEU A 28 7.37 -0.79 -4.56
CA LEU A 28 8.34 -1.61 -5.29
C LEU A 28 7.60 -2.27 -6.45
N ILE A 29 8.01 -1.93 -7.67
CA ILE A 29 7.36 -2.44 -8.89
C ILE A 29 8.43 -2.98 -9.82
N GLU A 30 8.40 -4.27 -10.05
CA GLU A 30 9.36 -4.97 -10.90
C GLU A 30 10.81 -4.62 -10.53
N GLY A 31 11.08 -4.60 -9.24
CA GLY A 31 12.42 -4.35 -8.72
C GLY A 31 12.83 -2.89 -8.67
N VAL A 32 11.96 -1.97 -9.06
CA VAL A 32 12.25 -0.53 -9.06
C VAL A 32 11.48 0.14 -7.93
N VAL A 33 12.18 0.98 -7.18
CA VAL A 33 11.60 1.68 -6.02
C VAL A 33 11.08 3.04 -6.46
N TYR A 34 9.83 3.33 -6.12
CA TYR A 34 9.18 4.60 -6.45
C TYR A 34 8.72 5.28 -5.16
N ALA A 35 9.22 6.48 -4.90
CA ALA A 35 8.76 7.26 -3.76
C ALA A 35 7.32 7.71 -4.01
N MET A 36 6.49 7.59 -3.00
CA MET A 36 5.09 8.00 -3.11
C MET A 36 4.97 9.50 -2.91
N ALA A 37 4.08 10.12 -3.70
CA ALA A 37 3.81 11.53 -3.56
C ALA A 37 3.05 11.82 -2.27
N GLU A 38 3.18 13.05 -1.78
CA GLU A 38 2.40 13.47 -0.64
C GLU A 38 0.93 13.58 -1.01
N CYS A 39 0.05 13.30 -0.04
CA CYS A 39 -1.38 13.36 -0.23
C CYS A 39 -1.93 14.70 0.24
N SER A 40 -2.94 15.20 -0.47
CA SER A 40 -3.63 16.41 -0.04
C SER A 40 -4.47 16.15 1.20
N ALA A 41 -4.87 17.20 1.90
CA ALA A 41 -5.75 17.07 3.04
C ALA A 41 -7.10 16.45 2.64
N ASN A 42 -7.61 16.79 1.46
CA ASN A 42 -8.86 16.20 1.00
C ASN A 42 -8.74 14.70 0.76
N HIS A 43 -7.64 14.28 0.15
CA HIS A 43 -7.38 12.86 -0.04
C HIS A 43 -7.39 12.14 1.31
N GLN A 44 -6.72 12.72 2.29
CA GLN A 44 -6.65 12.15 3.62
C GLN A 44 -8.02 12.08 4.29
N ARG A 45 -8.82 13.15 4.18
CA ARG A 45 -10.17 13.17 4.75
C ARG A 45 -11.06 12.09 4.18
N ILE A 46 -11.01 11.90 2.87
CA ILE A 46 -11.79 10.87 2.21
C ILE A 46 -11.33 9.48 2.66
N SER A 47 -10.02 9.26 2.68
CA SER A 47 -9.47 7.98 3.10
C SER A 47 -9.86 7.63 4.53
N VAL A 48 -9.76 8.60 5.43
CA VAL A 48 -10.11 8.40 6.84
C VAL A 48 -11.61 8.12 6.99
N ASN A 49 -12.45 8.82 6.24
CA ASN A 49 -13.90 8.59 6.30
C ASN A 49 -14.25 7.18 5.82
N VAL A 50 -13.64 6.73 4.74
CA VAL A 50 -13.88 5.39 4.23
C VAL A 50 -13.42 4.35 5.23
N LEU A 51 -12.24 4.54 5.79
CA LEU A 51 -11.68 3.62 6.78
C LEU A 51 -12.59 3.55 8.01
N SER A 52 -13.08 4.69 8.50
CA SER A 52 -13.98 4.74 9.66
C SER A 52 -15.27 4.00 9.41
N LYS A 53 -15.84 4.14 8.22
CA LYS A 53 -17.09 3.46 7.91
C LYS A 53 -16.89 1.95 7.86
N PHE A 54 -15.78 1.49 7.30
CA PHE A 54 -15.47 0.07 7.35
C PHE A 54 -15.25 -0.40 8.78
N ALA A 55 -14.52 0.37 9.58
CA ALA A 55 -14.25 -0.02 10.95
C ALA A 55 -15.53 -0.19 11.76
N ASN A 56 -16.48 0.75 11.58
CA ASN A 56 -17.76 0.66 12.27
C ASN A 56 -18.60 -0.51 11.78
N HIS A 57 -18.62 -0.72 10.47
CA HIS A 57 -19.42 -1.81 9.87
C HIS A 57 -18.89 -3.18 10.24
N LEU A 58 -17.55 -3.29 10.35
CA LEU A 58 -16.90 -4.58 10.57
C LEU A 58 -16.60 -4.88 12.04
N GLU A 59 -17.12 -4.07 12.94
CA GLU A 59 -16.95 -4.31 14.37
C GLU A 59 -17.45 -5.70 14.72
N ASN A 60 -16.64 -6.46 15.45
CA ASN A 60 -16.92 -7.85 15.83
C ASN A 60 -17.00 -8.81 14.63
N ASN A 61 -16.41 -8.44 13.52
CA ASN A 61 -16.38 -9.23 12.30
C ASN A 61 -14.94 -9.73 12.11
N PRO A 62 -14.71 -10.93 11.58
CA PRO A 62 -13.34 -11.39 11.34
C PRO A 62 -12.58 -10.61 10.28
N CYS A 63 -13.28 -9.85 9.44
CA CYS A 63 -12.63 -9.00 8.44
C CYS A 63 -12.18 -7.70 9.09
N GLU A 64 -10.97 -7.26 8.75
CA GLU A 64 -10.36 -6.08 9.34
C GLU A 64 -10.04 -5.02 8.31
N PRO A 65 -10.34 -3.74 8.59
CA PRO A 65 -9.94 -2.65 7.70
C PRO A 65 -8.55 -2.15 8.08
N PHE A 66 -7.78 -1.78 7.06
CA PHE A 66 -6.44 -1.22 7.24
C PHE A 66 -6.29 0.05 6.41
N GLY A 67 -5.61 1.03 6.98
CA GLY A 67 -5.28 2.26 6.26
C GLY A 67 -4.01 2.13 5.46
N SER A 68 -3.48 3.27 5.03
CA SER A 68 -2.40 3.34 4.06
C SER A 68 -1.02 2.99 4.61
N VAL A 69 -0.92 2.52 5.83
CA VAL A 69 0.38 2.12 6.38
C VAL A 69 0.69 0.65 6.17
N LEU A 70 -0.31 -0.16 5.80
CA LEU A 70 -0.10 -1.57 5.54
C LEU A 70 0.14 -1.78 4.06
N LYS A 71 1.22 -2.49 3.73
CA LYS A 71 1.55 -2.78 2.34
C LYS A 71 0.72 -3.92 1.77
N LEU A 72 0.47 -3.85 0.48
CA LEU A 72 -0.10 -4.95 -0.29
C LEU A 72 1.02 -5.56 -1.12
N LYS A 73 1.22 -6.86 -0.96
CA LYS A 73 2.21 -7.59 -1.76
C LYS A 73 1.49 -8.36 -2.86
N ILE A 74 1.89 -8.13 -4.11
CA ILE A 74 1.40 -8.87 -5.26
C ILE A 74 2.64 -9.40 -5.99
N ASN A 75 2.85 -10.71 -5.94
CA ASN A 75 4.09 -11.32 -6.43
C ASN A 75 5.27 -10.70 -5.69
N SER A 76 6.18 -10.06 -6.39
CA SER A 76 7.31 -9.37 -5.75
C SER A 76 7.13 -7.86 -5.70
N ASN A 77 5.91 -7.38 -5.94
CA ASN A 77 5.61 -5.95 -5.95
C ASN A 77 4.94 -5.55 -4.64
N PHE A 78 5.16 -4.32 -4.22
CA PHE A 78 4.59 -3.79 -2.98
C PHE A 78 3.95 -2.44 -3.23
N PHE A 79 2.72 -2.29 -2.74
CA PHE A 79 1.93 -1.08 -2.89
C PHE A 79 1.39 -0.64 -1.53
N TYR A 80 0.94 0.61 -1.45
CA TYR A 80 0.27 1.13 -0.26
C TYR A 80 -1.13 1.63 -0.66
N PRO A 81 -2.13 0.74 -0.71
CA PRO A 81 -3.50 1.18 -0.98
C PRO A 81 -3.99 2.11 0.12
N ASP A 82 -4.91 2.99 -0.23
CA ASP A 82 -5.45 3.94 0.74
C ASP A 82 -6.24 3.23 1.84
N VAL A 83 -7.06 2.26 1.47
CA VAL A 83 -7.80 1.44 2.43
C VAL A 83 -7.88 0.03 1.88
N MET A 84 -7.69 -0.95 2.76
CA MET A 84 -7.91 -2.35 2.43
C MET A 84 -8.79 -2.99 3.49
N VAL A 85 -9.56 -4.00 3.10
CA VAL A 85 -10.21 -4.90 4.04
C VAL A 85 -9.65 -6.29 3.81
N ASP A 86 -9.23 -6.94 4.87
CA ASP A 86 -8.62 -8.27 4.79
C ASP A 86 -9.30 -9.19 5.79
N CYS A 87 -9.87 -10.27 5.31
CA CYS A 87 -10.55 -11.24 6.15
C CYS A 87 -9.65 -12.41 6.56
N LEU A 88 -8.42 -12.43 6.03
CA LEU A 88 -7.48 -13.52 6.26
C LEU A 88 -6.11 -13.02 6.69
N PHE A 89 -6.07 -11.86 7.36
CA PHE A 89 -4.79 -11.25 7.70
C PHE A 89 -3.95 -12.18 8.60
N ASP A 90 -2.69 -12.35 8.22
CA ASP A 90 -1.74 -13.19 8.92
C ASP A 90 -0.79 -12.33 9.75
N ASN A 91 -0.88 -12.43 11.05
CA ASN A 91 -0.02 -11.66 11.95
C ASN A 91 1.45 -12.08 11.91
N ALA A 92 1.76 -13.19 11.26
CA ALA A 92 3.15 -13.59 11.08
C ALA A 92 3.89 -12.67 10.10
N THR A 93 3.16 -11.97 9.25
CA THR A 93 3.73 -10.96 8.35
C THR A 93 3.05 -9.63 8.63
N PRO A 94 3.42 -8.94 9.74
CA PRO A 94 2.63 -7.81 10.23
C PRO A 94 2.72 -6.54 9.40
N TYR A 95 3.62 -6.47 8.42
CA TYR A 95 3.86 -5.25 7.66
C TYR A 95 3.26 -5.27 6.26
N PHE A 96 2.70 -6.40 5.83
CA PHE A 96 2.06 -6.49 4.52
C PHE A 96 1.04 -7.60 4.50
N THR A 97 0.17 -7.58 3.48
CA THR A 97 -0.77 -8.65 3.24
C THR A 97 -0.75 -9.05 1.78
N GLU A 98 -1.08 -10.31 1.52
CA GLU A 98 -1.24 -10.84 0.17
C GLU A 98 -2.70 -11.25 -0.09
N THR A 99 -3.58 -11.06 0.89
CA THR A 99 -4.94 -11.60 0.82
C THR A 99 -6.02 -10.53 1.01
N PRO A 100 -5.94 -9.37 0.36
CA PRO A 100 -6.96 -8.35 0.54
C PRO A 100 -8.28 -8.82 -0.05
N THR A 101 -9.37 -8.50 0.64
CA THR A 101 -10.72 -8.77 0.16
C THR A 101 -11.24 -7.58 -0.63
N ILE A 102 -10.94 -6.37 -0.15
CA ILE A 102 -11.36 -5.12 -0.78
C ILE A 102 -10.16 -4.17 -0.78
N ILE A 103 -9.98 -3.49 -1.89
CA ILE A 103 -8.96 -2.44 -2.03
C ILE A 103 -9.66 -1.17 -2.46
N VAL A 104 -9.42 -0.08 -1.74
CA VAL A 104 -9.98 1.23 -2.08
C VAL A 104 -8.85 2.20 -2.35
N GLU A 105 -8.90 2.84 -3.50
CA GLU A 105 -7.95 3.87 -3.88
C GLU A 105 -8.70 5.19 -4.03
N VAL A 106 -8.23 6.24 -3.38
CA VAL A 106 -8.79 7.57 -3.50
C VAL A 106 -7.99 8.31 -4.56
N LEU A 107 -8.63 8.63 -5.67
CA LEU A 107 -7.95 9.22 -6.80
C LEU A 107 -7.89 10.73 -6.68
N SER A 108 -6.81 11.32 -7.20
CA SER A 108 -6.63 12.76 -7.26
C SER A 108 -6.22 13.12 -8.67
N LYS A 109 -6.30 14.40 -9.00
CA LYS A 109 -5.92 14.84 -10.34
C LYS A 109 -4.47 14.49 -10.67
N SER A 110 -3.59 14.62 -9.68
CA SER A 110 -2.16 14.44 -9.92
C SER A 110 -1.76 12.97 -10.07
N THR A 111 -2.47 12.05 -9.44
CA THR A 111 -2.08 10.64 -9.43
C THR A 111 -3.02 9.73 -10.19
N HIS A 112 -4.17 10.27 -10.61
CA HIS A 112 -5.25 9.47 -11.19
C HIS A 112 -4.79 8.54 -12.30
N ARG A 113 -4.10 9.10 -13.31
CA ARG A 113 -3.69 8.30 -14.47
C ARG A 113 -2.67 7.24 -14.08
N LYS A 114 -1.72 7.62 -13.24
CA LYS A 114 -0.66 6.72 -12.82
C LYS A 114 -1.22 5.54 -12.03
N ASP A 115 -2.12 5.83 -11.10
CA ASP A 115 -2.72 4.77 -10.28
C ASP A 115 -3.49 3.78 -11.14
N LYS A 116 -4.28 4.27 -12.08
CA LYS A 116 -5.02 3.39 -12.97
C LYS A 116 -4.10 2.49 -13.78
N THR A 117 -3.02 3.06 -14.28
CA THR A 117 -2.10 2.30 -15.13
C THR A 117 -1.35 1.25 -14.32
N LEU A 118 -0.80 1.64 -13.20
CA LEU A 118 0.07 0.74 -12.42
C LEU A 118 -0.72 -0.26 -11.58
N LYS A 119 -1.75 0.20 -10.89
CA LYS A 119 -2.46 -0.66 -9.93
C LYS A 119 -3.32 -1.70 -10.63
N PHE A 120 -3.96 -1.33 -11.71
CA PHE A 120 -4.84 -2.26 -12.40
C PHE A 120 -4.09 -3.29 -13.23
N MET A 121 -2.86 -3.01 -13.58
CA MET A 121 -2.06 -3.96 -14.33
C MET A 121 -1.31 -4.94 -13.43
N SER A 122 -1.31 -4.69 -12.17
CA SER A 122 -0.69 -5.58 -11.20
C SER A 122 -1.67 -6.61 -10.71
#